data_d1e31038e20ef994e2938c9bd1e95254
#
_entry.id   d1e31038e20ef994e2938c9bd1e95254
#
_cell.length_a   1.000
_cell.length_b   1.000
_cell.length_c   1.000
_cell.angle_alpha   90.00
_cell.angle_beta   90.00
_cell.angle_gamma   90.00
#
_symmetry.space_group_name_H-M   'P 1'
#
loop_
_entity.id
_entity.type
_entity.pdbx_description
1 polymer ?
#
loop_
_entity_poly.entity_id
_entity_poly.type
_entity_poly.pdbx_seq_one_letter_code
_entity_poly.pdbx_strand_id
1 'polypeptide(L)'
;LIGAENFAALQKNKTDGYLRVLVQTGTKLTCEGGRYGAGIGGSKVGIKNFSQGHGMNLHFGSLATGIYGGEILATSGVYGAGIGGGQGGVGEQIYVYSGKLTVRSVSEGAGIGGGQGGPGRFIYIKGGTVNAGSESGGAGIGSGDQDGQNKSEDAHHIEISGGTVEAWSNYAGAGIGGGRGGSGY
;
A
#
# COMPACT_ATOMS: atom_id res chain seq x y z
N LEU A 1 10.58 -10.93 -5.21
CA LEU A 1 11.23 -10.42 -3.98
C LEU A 1 10.46 -10.91 -2.77
N ILE A 2 11.15 -11.35 -1.73
CA ILE A 2 10.54 -11.82 -0.47
C ILE A 2 11.20 -11.07 0.68
N GLY A 3 10.38 -10.45 1.53
CA GLY A 3 10.82 -9.77 2.74
C GLY A 3 10.99 -10.74 3.92
N ALA A 4 11.98 -10.52 4.77
CA ALA A 4 12.09 -11.20 6.04
C ALA A 4 10.98 -10.73 7.01
N GLU A 5 10.76 -11.42 8.11
CA GLU A 5 9.60 -11.28 9.01
C GLU A 5 9.12 -9.84 9.28
N ASN A 6 10.05 -8.93 9.53
CA ASN A 6 9.73 -7.54 9.88
C ASN A 6 9.83 -6.54 8.70
N PHE A 7 10.21 -7.01 7.51
CA PHE A 7 10.63 -6.15 6.40
C PHE A 7 9.71 -6.24 5.19
N ALA A 8 9.62 -5.13 4.46
CA ALA A 8 9.03 -5.13 3.14
C ALA A 8 9.91 -5.93 2.16
N ALA A 9 9.29 -6.48 1.10
CA ALA A 9 10.05 -7.16 0.05
C ALA A 9 10.84 -6.16 -0.81
N LEU A 10 10.23 -5.01 -1.13
CA LEU A 10 10.90 -3.87 -1.73
C LEU A 10 10.73 -2.68 -0.80
N GLN A 11 11.79 -2.34 -0.09
CA GLN A 11 11.75 -1.37 0.99
C GLN A 11 12.24 0.02 0.57
N LYS A 12 11.50 1.06 1.00
CA LYS A 12 11.97 2.44 0.98
C LYS A 12 12.25 2.88 2.42
N ASN A 13 13.54 3.07 2.75
CA ASN A 13 14.01 3.28 4.13
C ASN A 13 14.03 4.75 4.58
N LYS A 14 13.87 5.70 3.66
CA LYS A 14 13.94 7.12 3.94
C LYS A 14 12.63 7.82 3.64
N THR A 15 12.35 8.88 4.38
CA THR A 15 11.19 9.75 4.15
C THR A 15 11.42 10.71 2.98
N ASP A 16 12.66 11.14 2.77
CA ASP A 16 13.08 11.98 1.66
C ASP A 16 13.24 11.19 0.35
N GLY A 17 13.18 11.89 -0.77
CA GLY A 17 13.24 11.30 -2.09
C GLY A 17 12.01 10.42 -2.42
N TYR A 18 12.06 9.75 -3.54
CA TYR A 18 10.98 8.85 -3.98
C TYR A 18 11.53 7.51 -4.46
N LEU A 19 10.70 6.47 -4.37
CA LEU A 19 10.92 5.19 -5.02
C LEU A 19 10.03 5.12 -6.25
N ARG A 20 10.63 5.02 -7.44
CA ARG A 20 9.88 4.77 -8.67
C ARG A 20 10.06 3.33 -9.13
N VAL A 21 8.93 2.66 -9.33
CA VAL A 21 8.89 1.27 -9.83
C VAL A 21 8.37 1.31 -11.27
N LEU A 22 9.24 0.98 -12.21
CA LEU A 22 8.95 0.94 -13.64
C LEU A 22 9.05 -0.52 -14.11
N VAL A 23 7.92 -1.09 -14.50
CA VAL A 23 7.83 -2.45 -15.01
C VAL A 23 7.42 -2.39 -16.48
N GLN A 24 8.26 -2.90 -17.36
CA GLN A 24 8.01 -2.88 -18.80
C GLN A 24 6.79 -3.72 -19.15
N THR A 25 6.07 -3.29 -20.19
CA THR A 25 4.95 -4.05 -20.75
C THR A 25 5.39 -5.47 -21.11
N GLY A 26 4.60 -6.46 -20.72
CA GLY A 26 4.91 -7.89 -20.90
C GLY A 26 5.81 -8.49 -19.81
N THR A 27 6.25 -7.71 -18.83
CA THR A 27 7.03 -8.21 -17.69
C THR A 27 6.27 -8.08 -16.37
N LYS A 28 6.76 -8.79 -15.33
CA LYS A 28 6.10 -8.86 -14.02
C LYS A 28 7.11 -8.71 -12.87
N LEU A 29 6.73 -7.93 -11.88
CA LEU A 29 7.40 -7.83 -10.59
C LEU A 29 6.51 -8.44 -9.50
N THR A 30 7.03 -9.40 -8.74
CA THR A 30 6.35 -9.98 -7.58
C THR A 30 7.10 -9.61 -6.30
N CYS A 31 6.37 -9.07 -5.32
CA CYS A 31 6.88 -8.67 -4.01
C CYS A 31 5.99 -9.25 -2.90
N GLU A 32 6.59 -10.03 -2.00
CA GLU A 32 5.92 -10.64 -0.84
C GLU A 32 6.58 -10.13 0.44
N GLY A 33 5.90 -9.27 1.18
CA GLY A 33 6.37 -8.74 2.46
C GLY A 33 6.42 -9.81 3.55
N GLY A 34 7.32 -9.64 4.50
CA GLY A 34 7.32 -10.46 5.72
C GLY A 34 6.11 -10.12 6.60
N ARG A 35 5.90 -10.89 7.68
CA ARG A 35 4.70 -10.82 8.54
C ARG A 35 4.25 -9.41 8.91
N TYR A 36 5.18 -8.53 9.20
CA TYR A 36 4.93 -7.15 9.62
C TYR A 36 5.24 -6.10 8.55
N GLY A 37 5.80 -6.52 7.44
CA GLY A 37 6.23 -5.64 6.35
C GLY A 37 5.19 -5.51 5.23
N ALA A 38 5.28 -4.41 4.50
CA ALA A 38 4.55 -4.24 3.26
C ALA A 38 5.11 -5.15 2.14
N GLY A 39 4.33 -5.40 1.11
CA GLY A 39 4.87 -5.96 -0.14
C GLY A 39 5.89 -4.99 -0.75
N ILE A 40 5.48 -3.72 -0.93
CA ILE A 40 6.35 -2.62 -1.36
C ILE A 40 6.14 -1.43 -0.43
N GLY A 41 7.20 -0.94 0.21
CA GLY A 41 7.15 0.26 1.05
C GLY A 41 7.83 0.12 2.40
N GLY A 42 7.05 0.19 3.48
CA GLY A 42 7.55 0.21 4.85
C GLY A 42 7.70 -1.17 5.49
N SER A 43 8.56 -1.24 6.48
CA SER A 43 8.75 -2.37 7.38
C SER A 43 7.97 -2.15 8.68
N LYS A 44 8.13 -3.00 9.69
CA LYS A 44 7.52 -2.79 11.00
C LYS A 44 8.05 -1.50 11.66
N VAL A 45 7.15 -0.67 12.19
CA VAL A 45 7.54 0.49 13.02
C VAL A 45 8.19 0.02 14.33
N GLY A 46 9.26 0.71 14.74
CA GLY A 46 9.84 0.51 16.08
C GLY A 46 11.00 -0.48 16.17
N ILE A 47 11.49 -1.07 15.07
CA ILE A 47 12.64 -2.00 15.14
C ILE A 47 13.98 -1.27 15.26
N LYS A 48 14.17 -0.17 14.55
CA LYS A 48 15.40 0.68 14.62
C LYS A 48 15.15 2.18 14.46
N ASN A 49 14.16 2.59 13.67
CA ASN A 49 13.79 4.00 13.46
C ASN A 49 12.33 4.08 13.00
N PHE A 50 11.57 5.09 13.47
CA PHE A 50 10.16 5.33 13.10
C PHE A 50 9.94 5.44 11.58
N SER A 51 10.91 5.96 10.84
CA SER A 51 10.81 6.14 9.39
C SER A 51 10.77 4.85 8.57
N GLN A 52 11.20 3.74 9.11
CA GLN A 52 11.24 2.46 8.37
C GLN A 52 9.87 1.81 8.21
N GLY A 53 8.91 2.16 9.06
CA GLY A 53 7.55 1.63 8.99
C GLY A 53 6.68 2.27 7.91
N HIS A 54 7.06 3.46 7.44
CA HIS A 54 6.26 4.22 6.49
C HIS A 54 6.56 3.84 5.04
N GLY A 55 5.51 3.73 4.22
CA GLY A 55 5.60 3.61 2.78
C GLY A 55 5.23 4.96 2.15
N MET A 56 6.24 5.80 1.90
CA MET A 56 6.04 7.18 1.45
C MET A 56 6.75 7.47 0.14
N ASN A 57 6.17 8.39 -0.66
CA ASN A 57 6.74 8.79 -1.95
C ASN A 57 6.99 7.60 -2.90
N LEU A 58 5.95 6.78 -3.07
CA LEU A 58 5.98 5.59 -3.92
C LEU A 58 5.32 5.89 -5.27
N HIS A 59 6.04 5.69 -6.35
CA HIS A 59 5.58 6.00 -7.72
C HIS A 59 5.60 4.75 -8.58
N PHE A 60 4.47 4.40 -9.18
CA PHE A 60 4.30 3.22 -10.02
C PHE A 60 3.96 3.61 -11.46
N GLY A 61 4.76 3.12 -12.40
CA GLY A 61 4.59 3.41 -13.82
C GLY A 61 5.01 4.82 -14.20
N SER A 62 4.55 5.27 -15.37
CA SER A 62 4.88 6.56 -15.96
C SER A 62 3.70 7.10 -16.77
N LEU A 63 3.62 8.42 -16.88
CA LEU A 63 2.67 9.09 -17.81
C LEU A 63 3.10 8.94 -19.28
N ALA A 64 4.35 8.55 -19.56
CA ALA A 64 4.79 8.22 -20.90
C ALA A 64 4.07 6.95 -21.39
N THR A 65 3.43 7.06 -22.54
CA THR A 65 2.56 6.01 -23.08
C THR A 65 3.34 4.78 -23.55
N GLY A 66 2.82 3.59 -23.22
CA GLY A 66 3.13 2.32 -23.89
C GLY A 66 4.32 1.51 -23.35
N ILE A 67 5.26 2.11 -22.62
CA ILE A 67 6.48 1.42 -22.22
C ILE A 67 6.36 0.72 -20.86
N TYR A 68 5.69 1.36 -19.90
CA TYR A 68 5.61 0.88 -18.51
C TYR A 68 4.18 0.43 -18.14
N GLY A 69 3.70 -0.56 -18.88
CA GLY A 69 2.39 -1.20 -18.66
C GLY A 69 2.49 -2.59 -18.04
N GLY A 70 3.64 -2.96 -17.47
CA GLY A 70 3.86 -4.27 -16.89
C GLY A 70 3.06 -4.55 -15.62
N GLU A 71 3.15 -5.78 -15.12
CA GLU A 71 2.36 -6.25 -13.98
C GLU A 71 3.18 -6.14 -12.67
N ILE A 72 2.55 -5.63 -11.62
CA ILE A 72 3.06 -5.63 -10.25
C ILE A 72 2.10 -6.46 -9.39
N LEU A 73 2.62 -7.52 -8.78
CA LEU A 73 1.94 -8.27 -7.73
C LEU A 73 2.62 -7.95 -6.41
N ALA A 74 1.93 -7.24 -5.53
CA ALA A 74 2.44 -6.89 -4.21
C ALA A 74 1.51 -7.45 -3.12
N THR A 75 2.04 -8.35 -2.31
CA THR A 75 1.33 -8.96 -1.20
C THR A 75 2.06 -8.64 0.09
N SER A 76 1.36 -8.18 1.11
CA SER A 76 1.94 -7.98 2.43
C SER A 76 1.98 -9.27 3.24
N GLY A 77 2.67 -9.22 4.37
CA GLY A 77 2.38 -10.14 5.47
C GLY A 77 1.08 -9.77 6.21
N VAL A 78 0.90 -10.29 7.42
CA VAL A 78 -0.37 -10.17 8.19
C VAL A 78 -0.72 -8.72 8.51
N TYR A 79 0.26 -7.90 8.85
CA TYR A 79 0.06 -6.57 9.43
C TYR A 79 0.46 -5.40 8.51
N GLY A 80 1.12 -5.68 7.40
CA GLY A 80 1.54 -4.67 6.46
C GLY A 80 0.50 -4.37 5.38
N ALA A 81 0.64 -3.26 4.69
CA ALA A 81 -0.08 -2.99 3.45
C ALA A 81 0.53 -3.75 2.26
N GLY A 82 -0.26 -4.08 1.27
CA GLY A 82 0.29 -4.61 0.00
C GLY A 82 1.29 -3.63 -0.62
N ILE A 83 0.88 -2.36 -0.76
CA ILE A 83 1.74 -1.21 -1.10
C ILE A 83 1.52 -0.13 -0.06
N GLY A 84 2.57 0.30 0.65
CA GLY A 84 2.48 1.37 1.64
C GLY A 84 3.18 1.06 2.95
N GLY A 85 2.50 1.26 4.09
CA GLY A 85 3.07 1.07 5.42
C GLY A 85 3.23 -0.40 5.82
N GLY A 86 4.28 -0.71 6.61
CA GLY A 86 4.32 -1.90 7.44
C GLY A 86 3.45 -1.72 8.69
N GLN A 87 3.47 -2.66 9.63
CA GLN A 87 2.71 -2.54 10.89
C GLN A 87 3.00 -1.22 11.61
N GLY A 88 1.96 -0.47 11.95
CA GLY A 88 2.03 0.87 12.55
C GLY A 88 2.48 1.96 11.57
N GLY A 89 2.71 1.64 10.32
CA GLY A 89 3.25 2.54 9.32
C GLY A 89 2.19 3.21 8.45
N VAL A 90 2.47 4.45 8.08
CA VAL A 90 1.67 5.26 7.15
C VAL A 90 1.93 4.84 5.72
N GLY A 91 0.89 4.78 4.89
CA GLY A 91 1.01 4.78 3.44
C GLY A 91 0.68 6.17 2.91
N GLU A 92 1.68 6.88 2.39
CA GLU A 92 1.52 8.30 2.05
C GLU A 92 2.24 8.66 0.74
N GLN A 93 1.62 9.60 -0.02
CA GLN A 93 2.18 10.05 -1.30
C GLN A 93 2.43 8.88 -2.26
N ILE A 94 1.39 8.07 -2.46
CA ILE A 94 1.44 6.92 -3.36
C ILE A 94 0.80 7.31 -4.69
N TYR A 95 1.56 7.17 -5.77
CA TYR A 95 1.14 7.58 -7.11
C TYR A 95 1.14 6.38 -8.06
N VAL A 96 0.03 6.14 -8.71
CA VAL A 96 -0.10 5.15 -9.79
C VAL A 96 -0.38 5.87 -11.10
N TYR A 97 0.52 5.73 -12.08
CA TYR A 97 0.42 6.37 -13.38
C TYR A 97 0.04 5.39 -14.49
N SER A 98 0.55 4.16 -14.43
CA SER A 98 0.30 3.13 -15.45
C SER A 98 0.65 1.74 -14.90
N GLY A 99 0.38 0.70 -15.69
CA GLY A 99 0.64 -0.69 -15.36
C GLY A 99 -0.58 -1.40 -14.78
N LYS A 100 -0.41 -2.69 -14.53
CA LYS A 100 -1.43 -3.52 -13.87
C LYS A 100 -0.94 -3.86 -12.46
N LEU A 101 -1.61 -3.32 -11.46
CA LEU A 101 -1.29 -3.52 -10.05
C LEU A 101 -2.32 -4.46 -9.43
N THR A 102 -1.87 -5.62 -8.95
CA THR A 102 -2.64 -6.53 -8.09
C THR A 102 -2.03 -6.47 -6.71
N VAL A 103 -2.76 -5.89 -5.77
CA VAL A 103 -2.21 -5.50 -4.47
C VAL A 103 -3.08 -6.06 -3.36
N ARG A 104 -2.49 -6.84 -2.46
CA ARG A 104 -3.24 -7.52 -1.39
C ARG A 104 -2.56 -7.35 -0.03
N SER A 105 -3.36 -7.00 0.96
CA SER A 105 -3.03 -7.28 2.35
C SER A 105 -3.67 -8.62 2.74
N VAL A 106 -2.90 -9.53 3.33
CA VAL A 106 -3.42 -10.85 3.72
C VAL A 106 -4.28 -10.80 4.99
N SER A 107 -4.28 -9.67 5.72
CA SER A 107 -5.15 -9.50 6.89
C SER A 107 -5.40 -8.02 7.22
N GLU A 108 -4.65 -7.41 8.12
CA GLU A 108 -5.04 -6.19 8.83
C GLU A 108 -4.53 -4.89 8.20
N GLY A 109 -3.61 -4.96 7.25
CA GLY A 109 -3.18 -3.79 6.47
C GLY A 109 -4.15 -3.44 5.35
N ALA A 110 -4.03 -2.27 4.78
CA ALA A 110 -4.72 -1.91 3.54
C ALA A 110 -4.10 -2.63 2.33
N GLY A 111 -4.86 -2.80 1.26
CA GLY A 111 -4.27 -3.17 -0.03
C GLY A 111 -3.25 -2.11 -0.44
N ILE A 112 -3.68 -0.87 -0.65
CA ILE A 112 -2.80 0.30 -0.87
C ILE A 112 -3.05 1.30 0.25
N GLY A 113 -2.00 1.65 1.03
CA GLY A 113 -2.10 2.64 2.09
C GLY A 113 -1.43 2.24 3.39
N GLY A 114 -2.11 2.37 4.53
CA GLY A 114 -1.58 2.08 5.84
C GLY A 114 -1.44 0.60 6.16
N GLY A 115 -0.41 0.22 6.92
CA GLY A 115 -0.40 -1.05 7.63
C GLY A 115 -1.39 -1.03 8.81
N GLN A 116 -1.52 -2.13 9.54
CA GLN A 116 -2.33 -2.17 10.77
C GLN A 116 -1.98 -0.98 11.69
N GLY A 117 -2.97 -0.24 12.14
CA GLY A 117 -2.80 0.95 12.97
C GLY A 117 -2.26 2.18 12.23
N GLY A 118 -2.07 2.12 10.92
CA GLY A 118 -1.54 3.21 10.11
C GLY A 118 -2.58 3.81 9.15
N PRO A 119 -2.56 5.14 8.93
CA PRO A 119 -3.39 5.78 7.93
C PRO A 119 -2.88 5.57 6.51
N GLY A 120 -3.81 5.65 5.54
CA GLY A 120 -3.50 5.79 4.12
C GLY A 120 -3.94 7.16 3.64
N ARG A 121 -3.01 7.95 3.12
CA ARG A 121 -3.31 9.34 2.74
C ARG A 121 -2.49 9.83 1.57
N PHE A 122 -3.02 10.84 0.86
CA PHE A 122 -2.38 11.37 -0.35
C PHE A 122 -2.10 10.27 -1.38
N ILE A 123 -3.13 9.47 -1.69
CA ILE A 123 -3.05 8.38 -2.66
C ILE A 123 -3.66 8.84 -3.97
N TYR A 124 -2.90 8.79 -5.05
CA TYR A 124 -3.27 9.33 -6.34
C TYR A 124 -3.21 8.26 -7.42
N ILE A 125 -4.36 7.86 -7.94
CA ILE A 125 -4.45 6.93 -9.06
C ILE A 125 -4.80 7.74 -10.31
N LYS A 126 -3.82 7.92 -11.18
CA LYS A 126 -3.89 8.72 -12.39
C LYS A 126 -4.00 7.89 -13.67
N GLY A 127 -3.85 6.58 -13.56
CA GLY A 127 -3.95 5.65 -14.67
C GLY A 127 -3.63 4.21 -14.27
N GLY A 128 -3.63 3.32 -15.26
CA GLY A 128 -3.39 1.89 -15.05
C GLY A 128 -4.65 1.09 -14.67
N THR A 129 -4.44 -0.16 -14.34
CA THR A 129 -5.47 -1.07 -13.81
C THR A 129 -5.05 -1.47 -12.40
N VAL A 130 -5.83 -1.11 -11.41
CA VAL A 130 -5.55 -1.35 -10.00
C VAL A 130 -6.61 -2.27 -9.41
N ASN A 131 -6.19 -3.43 -8.90
CA ASN A 131 -7.00 -4.29 -8.03
C ASN A 131 -6.33 -4.29 -6.67
N ALA A 132 -6.95 -3.64 -5.69
CA ALA A 132 -6.40 -3.46 -4.35
C ALA A 132 -7.36 -3.97 -3.29
N GLY A 133 -6.89 -4.87 -2.43
CA GLY A 133 -7.76 -5.45 -1.42
C GLY A 133 -7.11 -5.82 -0.11
N SER A 134 -7.95 -5.90 0.92
CA SER A 134 -7.62 -6.45 2.23
C SER A 134 -8.50 -7.67 2.52
N GLU A 135 -7.87 -8.74 2.97
CA GLU A 135 -8.59 -9.97 3.31
C GLU A 135 -9.37 -9.87 4.64
N SER A 136 -9.10 -8.86 5.45
CA SER A 136 -9.75 -8.71 6.77
C SER A 136 -10.09 -7.25 7.10
N GLY A 137 -9.43 -6.66 8.08
CA GLY A 137 -9.85 -5.39 8.69
C GLY A 137 -9.39 -4.13 7.98
N GLY A 138 -8.39 -4.18 7.12
CA GLY A 138 -7.92 -3.02 6.38
C GLY A 138 -8.84 -2.62 5.23
N ALA A 139 -8.71 -1.40 4.75
CA ALA A 139 -9.36 -0.94 3.53
C ALA A 139 -8.69 -1.56 2.28
N GLY A 140 -9.43 -1.62 1.16
CA GLY A 140 -8.82 -1.90 -0.14
C GLY A 140 -7.80 -0.82 -0.50
N ILE A 141 -8.21 0.46 -0.43
CA ILE A 141 -7.34 1.64 -0.57
C ILE A 141 -7.64 2.58 0.60
N GLY A 142 -6.64 2.87 1.44
CA GLY A 142 -6.80 3.76 2.58
C GLY A 142 -6.10 3.31 3.84
N SER A 143 -6.77 3.34 5.01
CA SER A 143 -6.13 2.94 6.26
C SER A 143 -6.18 1.43 6.50
N GLY A 144 -5.20 0.97 7.27
CA GLY A 144 -5.23 -0.37 7.83
C GLY A 144 -6.27 -0.49 8.95
N ASP A 145 -6.36 -1.69 9.52
CA ASP A 145 -7.20 -1.97 10.68
C ASP A 145 -6.75 -1.15 11.90
N GLN A 146 -7.70 -0.46 12.53
CA GLN A 146 -7.47 0.42 13.68
C GLN A 146 -7.94 -0.21 15.00
N ASP A 147 -8.23 -1.53 15.03
CA ASP A 147 -8.86 -2.20 16.16
C ASP A 147 -8.11 -1.99 17.49
N GLY A 148 -8.64 -1.11 18.31
CA GLY A 148 -8.31 -0.92 19.70
C GLY A 148 -6.95 -0.30 20.05
N GLN A 149 -6.12 -0.01 19.08
CA GLN A 149 -4.74 0.48 19.29
C GLN A 149 -4.50 1.77 18.53
N ASN A 150 -4.69 2.90 19.17
CA ASN A 150 -4.48 4.24 18.61
C ASN A 150 -5.42 4.61 17.45
N LYS A 151 -6.41 5.39 17.73
CA LYS A 151 -7.17 6.15 16.73
C LYS A 151 -6.22 7.21 16.11
N SER A 152 -5.27 6.76 15.34
CA SER A 152 -4.38 7.64 14.62
C SER A 152 -4.90 7.80 13.21
N GLU A 153 -5.18 9.01 12.87
CA GLU A 153 -5.42 9.55 11.54
C GLU A 153 -6.14 8.64 10.54
N ASP A 154 -7.31 9.04 10.18
CA ASP A 154 -8.18 8.39 9.20
C ASP A 154 -7.61 8.44 7.78
N ALA A 155 -8.16 7.64 6.89
CA ALA A 155 -7.84 7.73 5.47
C ALA A 155 -8.36 9.04 4.90
N HIS A 156 -7.51 9.78 4.19
CA HIS A 156 -7.93 11.03 3.55
C HIS A 156 -7.11 11.34 2.28
N HIS A 157 -7.60 12.28 1.45
CA HIS A 157 -6.96 12.71 0.21
C HIS A 157 -6.65 11.54 -0.73
N ILE A 158 -7.68 10.75 -1.04
CA ILE A 158 -7.60 9.70 -2.05
C ILE A 158 -8.23 10.25 -3.33
N GLU A 159 -7.44 10.36 -4.39
CA GLU A 159 -7.87 10.87 -5.69
C GLU A 159 -7.72 9.80 -6.77
N ILE A 160 -8.79 9.56 -7.49
CA ILE A 160 -8.80 8.68 -8.67
C ILE A 160 -9.20 9.54 -9.86
N SER A 161 -8.22 9.97 -10.65
CA SER A 161 -8.43 10.82 -11.82
C SER A 161 -8.28 10.08 -13.16
N GLY A 162 -7.97 8.76 -13.10
CA GLY A 162 -7.87 7.93 -14.30
C GLY A 162 -7.67 6.45 -13.98
N GLY A 163 -7.68 5.62 -15.02
CA GLY A 163 -7.50 4.18 -14.91
C GLY A 163 -8.77 3.40 -14.60
N THR A 164 -8.60 2.11 -14.32
CA THR A 164 -9.65 1.20 -13.84
C THR A 164 -9.27 0.74 -12.44
N VAL A 165 -10.15 0.97 -11.47
CA VAL A 165 -9.88 0.67 -10.07
C VAL A 165 -10.95 -0.26 -9.52
N GLU A 166 -10.50 -1.38 -8.95
CA GLU A 166 -11.28 -2.27 -8.12
C GLU A 166 -10.66 -2.28 -6.73
N ALA A 167 -11.43 -1.87 -5.73
CA ALA A 167 -10.98 -1.81 -4.35
C ALA A 167 -11.98 -2.53 -3.44
N TRP A 168 -11.49 -3.44 -2.59
CA TRP A 168 -12.35 -4.29 -1.77
C TRP A 168 -11.74 -4.59 -0.40
N SER A 169 -12.60 -4.90 0.54
CA SER A 169 -12.27 -5.47 1.84
C SER A 169 -13.21 -6.63 2.12
N ASN A 170 -12.69 -7.78 2.54
CA ASN A 170 -13.51 -8.98 2.74
C ASN A 170 -14.22 -9.01 4.09
N TYR A 171 -13.92 -8.11 5.00
CA TYR A 171 -14.55 -8.16 6.34
C TYR A 171 -15.06 -6.81 6.82
N ALA A 172 -14.25 -5.97 7.39
CA ALA A 172 -14.73 -4.82 8.16
C ALA A 172 -14.21 -3.46 7.68
N GLY A 173 -13.34 -3.43 6.66
CA GLY A 173 -12.85 -2.20 6.06
C GLY A 173 -13.71 -1.73 4.90
N ALA A 174 -13.55 -0.50 4.50
CA ALA A 174 -14.12 0.03 3.26
C ALA A 174 -13.35 -0.48 2.03
N GLY A 175 -14.00 -0.53 0.87
CA GLY A 175 -13.27 -0.66 -0.39
C GLY A 175 -12.27 0.49 -0.55
N ILE A 176 -12.74 1.75 -0.37
CA ILE A 176 -11.90 2.96 -0.35
C ILE A 176 -12.26 3.76 0.90
N GLY A 177 -11.26 4.12 1.73
CA GLY A 177 -11.47 4.87 2.97
C GLY A 177 -10.88 4.23 4.21
N GLY A 178 -11.65 4.17 5.29
CA GLY A 178 -11.21 3.61 6.57
C GLY A 178 -11.14 2.09 6.59
N GLY A 179 -10.17 1.53 7.29
CA GLY A 179 -10.21 0.16 7.78
C GLY A 179 -11.14 0.04 8.99
N ARG A 180 -11.24 -1.14 9.58
CA ARG A 180 -12.05 -1.39 10.78
C ARG A 180 -11.68 -0.41 11.90
N GLY A 181 -12.68 0.30 12.44
CA GLY A 181 -12.48 1.31 13.48
C GLY A 181 -11.91 2.65 13.00
N GLY A 182 -11.55 2.79 11.74
CA GLY A 182 -11.10 4.03 11.12
C GLY A 182 -12.19 4.69 10.28
N SER A 183 -12.00 5.97 9.98
CA SER A 183 -12.87 6.74 9.09
C SER A 183 -12.17 7.04 7.75
N GLY A 184 -12.93 7.41 6.74
CA GLY A 184 -12.47 7.96 5.46
C GLY A 184 -13.08 9.34 5.25
N TYR A 185 -12.27 10.30 4.76
CA TYR A 185 -12.69 11.66 4.39
C TYR A 185 -12.29 11.97 2.97
#